data_e892a04268855d1a7e32b1e7be19eaf8
#
_entry.id   e892a04268855d1a7e32b1e7be19eaf8
#
_cell.length_a   1.000
_cell.length_b   1.000
_cell.length_c   1.000
_cell.angle_alpha   90.00
_cell.angle_beta   90.00
_cell.angle_gamma   90.00
#
_symmetry.space_group_name_H-M   'P 1'
#
loop_
_entity.id
_entity.type
_entity.pdbx_description
1 polymer ?
#
loop_
_entity_poly.entity_id
_entity_poly.type
_entity_poly.pdbx_seq_one_letter_code
_entity_poly.pdbx_strand_id
1 'polypeptide(L)'
;MLLNIIYLLAGFIILVYGANLLVDGGAALAHRLKVPNIVIGLTVVAFGTSTPELVVNIISSIEGSSALALGNVLGSNIFNIMAILGVTALFVPIGIKRSTTWIEIPLAVLAAVLIL
;
A
#
# COMPACT_ATOMS: atom_id res chain seq x y z
N MET A 1 -16.25 23.66 -8.15
CA MET A 1 -15.35 22.70 -8.82
C MET A 1 -13.88 22.99 -8.52
N LEU A 2 -13.34 24.19 -8.79
CA LEU A 2 -11.93 24.54 -8.54
C LEU A 2 -11.50 24.30 -7.08
N LEU A 3 -12.31 24.71 -6.12
CA LEU A 3 -12.05 24.56 -4.69
C LEU A 3 -11.93 23.07 -4.30
N ASN A 4 -12.79 22.19 -4.84
CA ASN A 4 -12.75 20.75 -4.57
C ASN A 4 -11.47 20.11 -5.13
N ILE A 5 -11.00 20.58 -6.29
CA ILE A 5 -9.72 20.11 -6.87
C ILE A 5 -8.55 20.57 -5.98
N ILE A 6 -8.57 21.79 -5.47
CA ILE A 6 -7.55 22.30 -4.56
C ILE A 6 -7.51 21.47 -3.27
N TYR A 7 -8.68 21.20 -2.67
CA TYR A 7 -8.74 20.34 -1.47
C TYR A 7 -8.27 18.92 -1.73
N LEU A 8 -8.62 18.35 -2.91
CA LEU A 8 -8.15 17.01 -3.30
C LEU A 8 -6.63 16.98 -3.42
N LEU A 9 -6.03 17.93 -4.14
CA LEU A 9 -4.58 17.99 -4.32
C LEU A 9 -3.86 18.26 -3.01
N ALA A 10 -4.35 19.19 -2.19
CA ALA A 10 -3.77 19.47 -0.88
C ALA A 10 -3.85 18.26 0.05
N GLY A 11 -4.99 17.58 0.11
CA GLY A 11 -5.18 16.36 0.89
C GLY A 11 -4.23 15.25 0.44
N PHE A 12 -4.07 15.07 -0.87
CA PHE A 12 -3.15 14.07 -1.43
C PHE A 12 -1.69 14.37 -1.06
N ILE A 13 -1.26 15.63 -1.17
CA ILE A 13 0.10 16.04 -0.78
C ILE A 13 0.33 15.77 0.71
N ILE A 14 -0.61 16.16 1.58
CA ILE A 14 -0.50 15.96 3.03
C ILE A 14 -0.44 14.46 3.36
N LEU A 15 -1.26 13.64 2.68
CA LEU A 15 -1.30 12.19 2.89
C LEU A 15 0.03 11.55 2.54
N VAL A 16 0.59 11.84 1.35
CA VAL A 16 1.87 11.30 0.90
C VAL A 16 3.02 11.77 1.81
N TYR A 17 3.03 13.04 2.19
CA TYR A 17 4.04 13.57 3.09
C TYR A 17 3.97 12.94 4.47
N GLY A 18 2.77 12.77 5.02
CA GLY A 18 2.54 12.09 6.30
C GLY A 18 2.98 10.62 6.26
N ALA A 19 2.68 9.89 5.19
CA ALA A 19 3.13 8.51 5.01
C ALA A 19 4.67 8.41 4.97
N ASN A 20 5.35 9.31 4.26
CA ASN A 20 6.81 9.35 4.23
C ASN A 20 7.41 9.63 5.62
N LEU A 21 6.86 10.59 6.37
CA LEU A 21 7.30 10.86 7.75
C LEU A 21 7.11 9.65 8.67
N LEU A 22 6.03 8.90 8.50
CA LEU A 22 5.77 7.67 9.25
C LEU A 22 6.83 6.60 8.94
N VAL A 23 7.15 6.39 7.67
CA VAL A 23 8.17 5.43 7.23
C VAL A 23 9.54 5.82 7.78
N ASP A 24 9.95 7.08 7.58
CA ASP A 24 11.28 7.56 8.00
C ASP A 24 11.42 7.53 9.52
N GLY A 25 10.41 8.01 10.24
CA GLY A 25 10.39 8.02 11.71
C GLY A 25 10.36 6.61 12.30
N GLY A 26 9.53 5.75 11.75
CA GLY A 26 9.43 4.36 12.18
C GLY A 26 10.70 3.57 11.90
N ALA A 27 11.30 3.75 10.73
CA ALA A 27 12.57 3.13 10.38
C ALA A 27 13.71 3.63 11.29
N ALA A 28 13.80 4.92 11.55
CA ALA A 28 14.79 5.49 12.46
C ALA A 28 14.66 4.95 13.89
N LEU A 29 13.42 4.81 14.39
CA LEU A 29 13.17 4.22 15.70
C LEU A 29 13.56 2.74 15.73
N ALA A 30 13.19 1.97 14.73
CA ALA A 30 13.52 0.55 14.64
C ALA A 30 15.04 0.32 14.56
N HIS A 31 15.77 1.18 13.83
CA HIS A 31 17.23 1.15 13.81
C HIS A 31 17.84 1.41 15.20
N ARG A 32 17.31 2.36 15.96
CA ARG A 32 17.75 2.61 17.34
C ARG A 32 17.51 1.40 18.24
N LEU A 33 16.44 0.65 18.01
CA LEU A 33 16.12 -0.58 18.72
C LEU A 33 16.88 -1.81 18.19
N LYS A 34 17.82 -1.62 17.26
CA LYS A 34 18.65 -2.68 16.65
C LYS A 34 17.81 -3.75 15.92
N VAL A 35 16.65 -3.37 15.39
CA VAL A 35 15.83 -4.26 14.56
C VAL A 35 16.53 -4.47 13.21
N PRO A 36 16.63 -5.72 12.70
CA PRO A 36 17.20 -5.99 11.38
C PRO A 36 16.49 -5.25 10.25
N ASN A 37 17.22 -4.73 9.26
CA ASN A 37 16.69 -3.95 8.15
C ASN A 37 15.59 -4.67 7.37
N ILE A 38 15.69 -6.00 7.24
CA ILE A 38 14.67 -6.80 6.55
C ILE A 38 13.32 -6.76 7.29
N VAL A 39 13.35 -6.77 8.63
CA VAL A 39 12.14 -6.68 9.45
C VAL A 39 11.55 -5.28 9.35
N ILE A 40 12.38 -4.24 9.36
CA ILE A 40 11.94 -2.84 9.16
C ILE A 40 11.22 -2.70 7.81
N GLY A 41 11.81 -3.23 6.74
CA GLY A 41 11.21 -3.20 5.40
C GLY A 41 9.86 -3.94 5.33
N LEU A 42 9.80 -5.13 5.93
CA LEU A 42 8.58 -5.96 5.90
C LEU A 42 7.47 -5.47 6.84
N THR A 43 7.77 -4.60 7.79
CA THR A 43 6.80 -4.09 8.77
C THR A 43 6.59 -2.59 8.62
N VAL A 44 7.54 -1.78 9.06
CA VAL A 44 7.40 -0.31 9.13
C VAL A 44 7.20 0.30 7.75
N VAL A 45 8.04 -0.08 6.77
CA VAL A 45 7.94 0.46 5.40
C VAL A 45 6.67 -0.05 4.74
N ALA A 46 6.35 -1.34 4.84
CA ALA A 46 5.13 -1.90 4.27
C ALA A 46 3.88 -1.24 4.85
N PHE A 47 3.81 -1.06 6.17
CA PHE A 47 2.71 -0.37 6.83
C PHE A 47 2.61 1.10 6.40
N GLY A 48 3.75 1.81 6.36
CA GLY A 48 3.77 3.22 5.97
C GLY A 48 3.32 3.45 4.53
N THR A 49 3.74 2.60 3.60
CA THR A 49 3.33 2.69 2.19
C THR A 49 1.85 2.34 1.97
N SER A 50 1.26 1.51 2.83
CA SER A 50 -0.19 1.19 2.80
C SER A 50 -1.04 2.13 3.67
N THR A 51 -0.44 3.11 4.36
CA THR A 51 -1.17 4.06 5.20
C THR A 51 -2.19 4.91 4.40
N PRO A 52 -1.88 5.41 3.19
CA PRO A 52 -2.85 6.13 2.37
C PRO A 52 -4.11 5.32 2.08
N GLU A 53 -3.95 4.07 1.68
CA GLU A 53 -5.08 3.16 1.41
C GLU A 53 -5.89 2.89 2.69
N LEU A 54 -5.21 2.70 3.82
CA LEU A 54 -5.86 2.48 5.11
C LEU A 54 -6.72 3.67 5.51
N VAL A 55 -6.20 4.89 5.38
CA VAL A 55 -6.95 6.12 5.70
C VAL A 55 -8.19 6.26 4.81
N VAL A 56 -8.05 6.07 3.49
CA VAL A 56 -9.18 6.10 2.56
C VAL A 56 -10.23 5.06 2.95
N ASN A 57 -9.82 3.84 3.28
CA ASN A 57 -10.74 2.76 3.66
C ASN A 57 -11.48 3.06 4.96
N ILE A 58 -10.80 3.59 5.98
CA ILE A 58 -11.42 3.96 7.25
C ILE A 58 -12.46 5.06 7.03
N ILE A 59 -12.10 6.13 6.33
CA ILE A 59 -13.01 7.26 6.08
C ILE A 59 -14.21 6.78 5.25
N SER A 60 -13.99 6.06 4.17
CA SER A 60 -15.07 5.53 3.32
C SER A 60 -16.02 4.62 4.08
N SER A 61 -15.49 3.82 5.01
CA SER A 61 -16.30 2.93 5.86
C SER A 61 -17.15 3.72 6.85
N ILE A 62 -16.61 4.79 7.47
CA ILE A 62 -17.33 5.67 8.37
C ILE A 62 -18.44 6.42 7.63
N GLU A 63 -18.18 6.84 6.40
CA GLU A 63 -19.14 7.53 5.53
C GLU A 63 -20.18 6.58 4.89
N GLY A 64 -20.09 5.26 5.15
CA GLY A 64 -20.98 4.26 4.58
C GLY A 64 -20.75 3.99 3.08
N SER A 65 -19.64 4.44 2.53
CA SER A 65 -19.27 4.29 1.12
C SER A 65 -18.49 2.97 0.87
N SER A 66 -19.16 1.83 1.09
CA SER A 66 -18.55 0.49 0.94
C SER A 66 -17.94 0.26 -0.45
N ALA A 67 -18.60 0.77 -1.51
CA ALA A 67 -18.10 0.65 -2.88
C ALA A 67 -16.76 1.36 -3.06
N LEU A 68 -16.54 2.51 -2.41
CA LEU A 68 -15.28 3.24 -2.45
C LEU A 68 -14.19 2.47 -1.71
N ALA A 69 -14.48 1.93 -0.53
CA ALA A 69 -13.55 1.12 0.25
C ALA A 69 -13.11 -0.14 -0.53
N LEU A 70 -14.06 -0.90 -1.06
CA LEU A 70 -13.76 -2.09 -1.89
C LEU A 70 -12.99 -1.71 -3.16
N GLY A 71 -13.40 -0.65 -3.85
CA GLY A 71 -12.73 -0.15 -5.05
C GLY A 71 -11.29 0.27 -4.77
N ASN A 72 -11.01 0.89 -3.62
CA ASN A 72 -9.67 1.26 -3.21
C ASN A 72 -8.79 0.03 -2.96
N VAL A 73 -9.27 -0.98 -2.22
CA VAL A 73 -8.51 -2.21 -1.94
C VAL A 73 -8.23 -3.00 -3.22
N LEU A 74 -9.25 -3.26 -4.02
CA LEU A 74 -9.09 -4.03 -5.25
C LEU A 74 -8.30 -3.26 -6.31
N GLY A 75 -8.58 -1.97 -6.46
CA GLY A 75 -7.93 -1.09 -7.43
C GLY A 75 -6.44 -0.91 -7.15
N SER A 76 -6.04 -0.68 -5.89
CA SER A 76 -4.63 -0.55 -5.52
C SER A 76 -3.87 -1.86 -5.73
N ASN A 77 -4.46 -3.01 -5.41
CA ASN A 77 -3.83 -4.32 -5.69
C ASN A 77 -3.63 -4.56 -7.20
N ILE A 78 -4.67 -4.30 -8.01
CA ILE A 78 -4.57 -4.42 -9.47
C ILE A 78 -3.50 -3.47 -10.02
N PHE A 79 -3.49 -2.22 -9.58
CA PHE A 79 -2.52 -1.23 -10.01
C PHE A 79 -1.09 -1.63 -9.63
N ASN A 80 -0.86 -2.10 -8.41
CA ASN A 80 0.45 -2.55 -7.95
C ASN A 80 0.97 -3.74 -8.77
N ILE A 81 0.11 -4.69 -9.10
CA ILE A 81 0.51 -5.86 -9.89
C ILE A 81 0.68 -5.48 -11.36
N MET A 82 -0.27 -4.83 -11.97
CA MET A 82 -0.26 -4.60 -13.42
C MET A 82 0.60 -3.40 -13.83
N ALA A 83 0.50 -2.27 -13.13
CA ALA A 83 1.26 -1.09 -13.48
C ALA A 83 2.68 -1.13 -12.88
N ILE A 84 2.82 -1.30 -11.57
CA ILE A 84 4.15 -1.21 -10.93
C ILE A 84 4.98 -2.44 -11.27
N LEU A 85 4.50 -3.63 -10.95
CA LEU A 85 5.24 -4.87 -11.19
C LEU A 85 5.37 -5.15 -12.70
N GLY A 86 4.30 -4.94 -13.49
CA GLY A 86 4.29 -5.14 -14.92
C GLY A 86 5.27 -4.21 -15.65
N VAL A 87 5.26 -2.92 -15.34
CA VAL A 87 6.22 -1.96 -15.92
C VAL A 87 7.64 -2.26 -15.48
N THR A 88 7.86 -2.60 -14.20
CA THR A 88 9.19 -2.99 -13.71
C THR A 88 9.73 -4.21 -14.47
N ALA A 89 8.88 -5.21 -14.74
CA ALA A 89 9.26 -6.42 -15.45
C ALA A 89 9.70 -6.17 -16.91
N LEU A 90 9.28 -5.06 -17.53
CA LEU A 90 9.74 -4.67 -18.88
C LEU A 90 11.19 -4.20 -18.88
N PHE A 91 11.68 -3.64 -17.78
CA PHE A 91 13.01 -3.05 -17.69
C PHE A 91 14.02 -3.94 -16.94
N VAL A 92 13.53 -4.71 -15.97
CA VAL A 92 14.38 -5.54 -15.10
C VAL A 92 13.77 -6.93 -14.95
N PRO A 93 14.54 -8.01 -15.20
CA PRO A 93 14.08 -9.37 -14.93
C PRO A 93 13.72 -9.57 -13.45
N ILE A 94 12.48 -9.92 -13.16
CA ILE A 94 12.03 -10.18 -11.81
C ILE A 94 12.22 -11.65 -11.47
N GLY A 95 13.15 -11.92 -10.54
CA GLY A 95 13.37 -13.28 -10.03
C GLY A 95 12.22 -13.69 -9.09
N ILE A 96 11.40 -14.64 -9.51
CA ILE A 96 10.31 -15.17 -8.70
C ILE A 96 10.79 -16.41 -7.94
N LYS A 97 10.72 -16.38 -6.61
CA LYS A 97 11.04 -17.53 -5.76
C LYS A 97 9.90 -18.55 -5.79
N ARG A 98 10.24 -19.83 -5.58
CA ARG A 98 9.24 -20.92 -5.52
C ARG A 98 8.21 -20.68 -4.39
N SER A 99 8.62 -20.09 -3.26
CA SER A 99 7.71 -19.71 -2.18
C SER A 99 6.67 -18.67 -2.63
N THR A 100 7.07 -17.69 -3.42
CA THR A 100 6.17 -16.68 -3.96
C THR A 100 5.07 -17.32 -4.83
N THR A 101 5.45 -18.24 -5.71
CA THR A 101 4.49 -18.90 -6.61
C THR A 101 3.52 -19.82 -5.88
N TRP A 102 4.00 -20.57 -4.87
CA TRP A 102 3.22 -21.65 -4.26
C TRP A 102 2.57 -21.29 -2.92
N ILE A 103 2.96 -20.19 -2.30
CA ILE A 103 2.44 -19.76 -1.00
C ILE A 103 1.87 -18.35 -1.09
N GLU A 104 2.67 -17.37 -1.50
CA GLU A 104 2.28 -15.95 -1.42
C GLU A 104 1.17 -15.63 -2.43
N ILE A 105 1.29 -16.05 -3.69
CA ILE A 105 0.25 -15.82 -4.71
C ILE A 105 -1.07 -16.53 -4.34
N PRO A 106 -1.11 -17.82 -3.99
CA PRO A 106 -2.35 -18.46 -3.54
C PRO A 106 -3.00 -17.79 -2.33
N LEU A 107 -2.21 -17.33 -1.35
CA LEU A 107 -2.72 -16.62 -0.19
C LEU A 107 -3.30 -15.25 -0.57
N ALA A 108 -2.66 -14.52 -1.49
CA ALA A 108 -3.19 -13.26 -1.98
C ALA A 108 -4.50 -13.44 -2.75
N VAL A 109 -4.60 -14.49 -3.58
CA VAL A 109 -5.85 -14.84 -4.28
C VAL A 109 -6.94 -15.24 -3.29
N LEU A 110 -6.61 -16.05 -2.28
CA LEU A 110 -7.55 -16.42 -1.24
C LEU A 110 -8.07 -15.19 -0.47
N ALA A 111 -7.18 -14.27 -0.10
CA ALA A 111 -7.56 -13.04 0.57
C ALA A 111 -8.50 -12.19 -0.29
N ALA A 112 -8.23 -12.07 -1.60
CA ALA A 112 -9.09 -11.35 -2.52
C ALA A 112 -10.48 -11.99 -2.66
N VAL A 113 -10.55 -13.33 -2.70
CA VAL A 113 -11.82 -14.07 -2.76
C VAL A 113 -12.63 -13.94 -1.47
N LEU A 114 -11.98 -13.85 -0.32
CA LEU A 114 -12.67 -13.69 0.98
C LEU A 114 -13.26 -12.28 1.18
N ILE A 115 -12.83 -11.29 0.41
CA ILE A 115 -13.35 -9.91 0.45
C ILE A 115 -14.59 -9.75 -0.46
N LEU A 116 -14.77 -10.62 -1.44
CA LEU A 116 -15.92 -10.60 -2.38
C LEU A 116 -17.14 -11.29 -1.79
#